data_6ae88fbff9447ed6ae6cd23bef54d40a
#
_entry.id   6ae88fbff9447ed6ae6cd23bef54d40a
#
_cell.length_a   1.000
_cell.length_b   1.000
_cell.length_c   1.000
_cell.angle_alpha   90.00
_cell.angle_beta   90.00
_cell.angle_gamma   90.00
#
_symmetry.space_group_name_H-M   'P 1'
#
loop_
_entity.id
_entity.type
_entity.pdbx_description
1 polymer ?
#
loop_
_entity_poly.entity_id
_entity_poly.type
_entity_poly.pdbx_seq_one_letter_code
_entity_poly.pdbx_strand_id
1 'polypeptide(L)'
;MKKTTSDQYAMEKRCFMKFRKYLTLLVVLLCPVVCASAEAPSDSPKDVSASLSDGFSVTQSAVTLRFQCAPSSISQVIDAPDGSLLVLYNTEGTDAWQCRLSLFSPSGNETWQYVVSEYAPDSGYGSAVDLFVSGSEITLDTYETREQTAYCEAILTWDGTVRKKKTVRVTDDMRQRIHDFPLYTVKEFFTNARAQILCKQTGKSAMIDIPNGFPTFAQIGDLLICATVEDDLVAFQVMDQQGNLRFIEGNAGDGLELKCFAGIRDQKVYSLFTREDDGLQWLLCSVDLDENTLEWTEIPLNPDLVWYSTAATIIPDGIVFVQHDGERYQLYFTLLKWDGTHANFLSSVPNGYHQFLDPRDEKSIRAILWDGVSDCASLVTYTPTCGAR
;
A
#
# COMPACT_ATOMS: atom_id res chain seq x y z
N MET A 1 17.55 17.04 -33.72
CA MET A 1 16.21 17.05 -33.10
C MET A 1 16.26 16.01 -31.98
N LYS A 2 16.39 16.46 -30.73
CA LYS A 2 16.34 15.58 -29.54
C LYS A 2 14.87 15.31 -29.21
N LYS A 3 14.42 14.06 -29.28
CA LYS A 3 13.13 13.65 -28.73
C LYS A 3 13.19 13.84 -27.22
N THR A 4 12.21 14.50 -26.66
CA THR A 4 12.13 14.75 -25.24
C THR A 4 11.76 13.44 -24.50
N THR A 5 12.32 13.23 -23.35
CA THR A 5 12.09 12.08 -22.44
C THR A 5 10.61 11.81 -22.16
N SER A 6 9.76 12.83 -22.24
CA SER A 6 8.30 12.75 -22.10
C SER A 6 7.63 11.84 -23.16
N ASP A 7 8.13 11.86 -24.41
CA ASP A 7 7.53 11.05 -25.47
C ASP A 7 7.88 9.56 -25.35
N GLN A 8 9.02 9.26 -24.76
CA GLN A 8 9.46 7.88 -24.51
C GLN A 8 8.64 7.23 -23.40
N TYR A 9 8.40 7.95 -22.31
CA TYR A 9 7.58 7.49 -21.17
C TYR A 9 6.10 7.26 -21.55
N ALA A 10 5.55 8.13 -22.42
CA ALA A 10 4.19 7.97 -22.94
C ALA A 10 4.06 6.76 -23.90
N MET A 11 5.14 6.40 -24.59
CA MET A 11 5.14 5.26 -25.51
C MET A 11 5.24 3.92 -24.78
N GLU A 12 6.05 3.85 -23.71
CA GLU A 12 6.18 2.66 -22.87
C GLU A 12 4.87 2.35 -22.09
N LYS A 13 4.23 3.37 -21.52
CA LYS A 13 2.91 3.21 -20.87
C LYS A 13 1.84 2.69 -21.84
N ARG A 14 1.86 3.12 -23.11
CA ARG A 14 0.94 2.61 -24.14
C ARG A 14 1.23 1.17 -24.56
N CYS A 15 2.48 0.73 -24.55
CA CYS A 15 2.85 -0.67 -24.79
C CYS A 15 2.37 -1.56 -23.65
N PHE A 16 2.57 -1.16 -22.39
CA PHE A 16 2.19 -1.93 -21.22
C PHE A 16 0.67 -2.13 -21.12
N MET A 17 -0.13 -1.09 -21.40
CA MET A 17 -1.60 -1.21 -21.42
C MET A 17 -2.11 -2.09 -22.58
N LYS A 18 -1.44 -2.10 -23.73
CA LYS A 18 -1.81 -3.00 -24.83
C LYS A 18 -1.50 -4.46 -24.49
N PHE A 19 -0.38 -4.74 -23.84
CA PHE A 19 0.01 -6.10 -23.45
C PHE A 19 -0.98 -6.69 -22.44
N ARG A 20 -1.42 -5.89 -21.46
CA ARG A 20 -2.41 -6.31 -20.46
C ARG A 20 -3.77 -6.65 -21.08
N LYS A 21 -4.25 -5.89 -22.09
CA LYS A 21 -5.50 -6.19 -22.81
C LYS A 21 -5.46 -7.53 -23.58
N TYR A 22 -4.32 -7.88 -24.16
CA TYR A 22 -4.18 -9.15 -24.89
C TYR A 22 -4.04 -10.36 -23.96
N LEU A 23 -3.43 -10.20 -22.79
CA LEU A 23 -3.30 -11.28 -21.80
C LEU A 23 -4.68 -11.63 -21.21
N THR A 24 -5.50 -10.65 -20.88
CA THR A 24 -6.85 -10.85 -20.33
C THR A 24 -7.79 -11.54 -21.37
N LEU A 25 -7.64 -11.23 -22.65
CA LEU A 25 -8.45 -11.85 -23.69
C LEU A 25 -8.07 -13.31 -23.98
N LEU A 26 -6.82 -13.69 -23.74
CA LEU A 26 -6.35 -15.06 -23.99
C LEU A 26 -6.76 -16.04 -22.88
N VAL A 27 -6.92 -15.58 -21.65
CA VAL A 27 -7.30 -16.41 -20.49
C VAL A 27 -8.80 -16.75 -20.51
N VAL A 28 -9.64 -15.85 -21.04
CA VAL A 28 -11.12 -16.08 -21.11
C VAL A 28 -11.52 -17.13 -22.15
N LEU A 29 -10.65 -17.46 -23.11
CA LEU A 29 -10.99 -18.38 -24.21
C LEU A 29 -10.63 -19.87 -23.94
N LEU A 30 -10.03 -20.23 -22.82
CA LEU A 30 -9.51 -21.58 -22.59
C LEU A 30 -10.00 -22.29 -21.30
N CYS A 31 -10.95 -21.76 -20.55
CA CYS A 31 -11.51 -22.47 -19.39
C CYS A 31 -12.87 -23.08 -19.70
N PRO A 32 -13.02 -24.44 -19.71
CA PRO A 32 -14.33 -25.05 -19.64
C PRO A 32 -14.91 -24.86 -18.23
N VAL A 33 -16.16 -24.38 -18.19
CA VAL A 33 -16.95 -24.22 -16.96
C VAL A 33 -17.17 -25.58 -16.32
N VAL A 34 -16.49 -25.86 -15.21
CA VAL A 34 -16.87 -26.93 -14.28
C VAL A 34 -17.58 -26.24 -13.12
N CYS A 35 -18.91 -26.31 -13.15
CA CYS A 35 -19.72 -25.93 -11.98
C CYS A 35 -19.49 -26.99 -10.88
N ALA A 36 -18.62 -26.71 -9.94
CA ALA A 36 -18.58 -27.38 -8.65
C ALA A 36 -19.38 -26.53 -7.65
N SER A 37 -20.41 -27.13 -7.06
CA SER A 37 -21.19 -26.56 -5.98
C SER A 37 -20.27 -26.22 -4.82
N ALA A 38 -20.07 -24.92 -4.57
CA ALA A 38 -19.32 -24.47 -3.40
C ALA A 38 -20.19 -24.68 -2.15
N GLU A 39 -19.74 -25.56 -1.27
CA GLU A 39 -20.24 -25.61 0.12
C GLU A 39 -19.90 -24.29 0.80
N ALA A 40 -20.87 -23.75 1.54
CA ALA A 40 -20.67 -22.53 2.31
C ALA A 40 -19.47 -22.66 3.27
N PRO A 41 -18.56 -21.68 3.34
CA PRO A 41 -17.42 -21.77 4.25
C PRO A 41 -17.89 -21.81 5.70
N SER A 42 -17.43 -22.81 6.44
CA SER A 42 -17.69 -22.94 7.88
C SER A 42 -17.00 -21.80 8.65
N ASP A 43 -17.76 -21.11 9.48
CA ASP A 43 -17.39 -19.93 10.28
C ASP A 43 -16.40 -20.24 11.44
N SER A 44 -15.35 -20.97 11.23
CA SER A 44 -14.28 -21.10 12.22
C SER A 44 -12.92 -20.79 11.63
N PRO A 45 -12.13 -19.88 12.24
CA PRO A 45 -10.78 -19.63 11.80
C PRO A 45 -9.96 -20.92 11.90
N LYS A 46 -9.47 -21.40 10.76
CA LYS A 46 -8.52 -22.51 10.74
C LYS A 46 -7.15 -21.96 11.11
N ASP A 47 -6.68 -22.25 12.31
CA ASP A 47 -5.29 -22.10 12.68
C ASP A 47 -4.45 -23.01 11.78
N VAL A 48 -3.84 -22.44 10.76
CA VAL A 48 -2.85 -23.15 9.95
C VAL A 48 -1.47 -22.85 10.54
N SER A 49 -1.02 -23.71 11.45
CA SER A 49 0.37 -23.68 11.92
C SER A 49 1.19 -24.73 11.17
N ALA A 50 2.13 -24.28 10.35
CA ALA A 50 3.20 -25.15 9.86
C ALA A 50 4.51 -24.71 10.54
N SER A 51 5.20 -25.62 11.23
CA SER A 51 6.46 -25.34 11.92
C SER A 51 7.64 -25.73 11.05
N LEU A 52 8.63 -24.85 10.94
CA LEU A 52 9.93 -25.13 10.35
C LEU A 52 11.01 -25.24 11.43
N SER A 53 12.15 -25.81 11.07
CA SER A 53 13.22 -26.34 11.92
C SER A 53 13.88 -25.41 12.93
N ASP A 54 13.56 -24.08 12.93
CA ASP A 54 14.24 -23.07 13.75
C ASP A 54 13.32 -22.31 14.72
N GLY A 55 12.11 -22.81 14.98
CA GLY A 55 11.17 -22.15 15.89
C GLY A 55 10.49 -20.90 15.31
N PHE A 56 10.73 -20.55 14.05
CA PHE A 56 9.99 -19.50 13.35
C PHE A 56 8.62 -19.99 12.92
N SER A 57 7.59 -19.26 13.25
CA SER A 57 6.20 -19.58 12.89
C SER A 57 5.41 -18.31 12.59
N VAL A 58 4.35 -18.43 11.80
CA VAL A 58 3.43 -17.33 11.51
C VAL A 58 2.03 -17.80 11.85
N THR A 59 1.38 -17.11 12.77
CA THR A 59 -0.05 -17.33 13.06
C THR A 59 -0.88 -16.41 12.18
N GLN A 60 -2.05 -16.90 11.77
CA GLN A 60 -2.96 -16.17 10.90
C GLN A 60 -4.31 -16.05 11.57
N SER A 61 -4.86 -14.83 11.57
CA SER A 61 -6.27 -14.59 11.88
C SER A 61 -6.93 -13.85 10.72
N ALA A 62 -8.21 -14.10 10.49
CA ALA A 62 -8.93 -13.48 9.38
C ALA A 62 -10.31 -12.98 9.82
N VAL A 63 -10.71 -11.84 9.23
CA VAL A 63 -12.07 -11.31 9.34
C VAL A 63 -12.65 -11.25 7.92
N THR A 64 -13.81 -11.86 7.71
CA THR A 64 -14.51 -11.80 6.43
C THR A 64 -15.25 -10.48 6.30
N LEU A 65 -14.89 -9.67 5.30
CA LEU A 65 -15.60 -8.46 4.92
C LEU A 65 -16.71 -8.85 3.92
N ARG A 66 -17.96 -8.51 4.23
CA ARG A 66 -19.13 -8.81 3.38
C ARG A 66 -19.61 -7.54 2.71
N PHE A 67 -19.42 -7.45 1.40
CA PHE A 67 -19.81 -6.31 0.56
C PHE A 67 -21.25 -6.50 0.06
N GLN A 68 -21.99 -5.42 -0.09
CA GLN A 68 -23.28 -5.46 -0.79
C GLN A 68 -23.10 -5.65 -2.32
N CYS A 69 -21.96 -5.25 -2.85
CA CYS A 69 -21.59 -5.43 -4.24
C CYS A 69 -20.16 -5.97 -4.32
N ALA A 70 -19.95 -7.05 -5.08
CA ALA A 70 -18.65 -7.67 -5.24
C ALA A 70 -17.58 -6.66 -5.70
N PRO A 71 -16.43 -6.55 -5.02
CA PRO A 71 -15.34 -5.70 -5.43
C PRO A 71 -14.59 -6.31 -6.61
N SER A 72 -14.51 -5.60 -7.74
CA SER A 72 -13.62 -5.97 -8.84
C SER A 72 -12.18 -5.55 -8.58
N SER A 73 -12.00 -4.44 -7.87
CA SER A 73 -10.69 -4.01 -7.35
C SER A 73 -10.84 -3.23 -6.06
N ILE A 74 -9.89 -3.37 -5.15
CA ILE A 74 -9.81 -2.59 -3.93
C ILE A 74 -8.65 -1.60 -4.09
N SER A 75 -8.93 -0.31 -3.93
CA SER A 75 -7.96 0.76 -4.19
C SER A 75 -7.28 1.24 -2.93
N GLN A 76 -8.05 1.36 -1.83
CA GLN A 76 -7.52 1.88 -0.58
C GLN A 76 -8.27 1.32 0.62
N VAL A 77 -7.54 1.07 1.71
CA VAL A 77 -8.10 0.62 2.99
C VAL A 77 -7.52 1.49 4.09
N ILE A 78 -8.40 2.07 4.91
CA ILE A 78 -8.02 2.94 6.03
C ILE A 78 -8.64 2.41 7.30
N ASP A 79 -7.83 2.32 8.36
CA ASP A 79 -8.32 1.99 9.70
C ASP A 79 -9.02 3.18 10.35
N ALA A 80 -10.25 2.96 10.82
CA ALA A 80 -10.94 3.92 11.66
C ALA A 80 -10.47 3.81 13.13
N PRO A 81 -10.61 4.88 13.92
CA PRO A 81 -10.16 4.90 15.32
C PRO A 81 -10.85 3.84 16.22
N ASP A 82 -12.06 3.43 15.87
CA ASP A 82 -12.84 2.42 16.60
C ASP A 82 -12.55 0.96 16.17
N GLY A 83 -11.62 0.77 15.26
CA GLY A 83 -11.28 -0.53 14.69
C GLY A 83 -12.11 -0.94 13.48
N SER A 84 -13.04 -0.10 13.03
CA SER A 84 -13.73 -0.26 11.76
C SER A 84 -12.76 -0.05 10.59
N LEU A 85 -13.15 -0.48 9.39
CA LEU A 85 -12.36 -0.35 8.16
C LEU A 85 -13.12 0.46 7.12
N LEU A 86 -12.50 1.50 6.60
CA LEU A 86 -12.98 2.23 5.45
C LEU A 86 -12.31 1.68 4.20
N VAL A 87 -13.12 1.22 3.23
CA VAL A 87 -12.63 0.56 2.02
C VAL A 87 -13.13 1.29 0.79
N LEU A 88 -12.21 1.77 -0.04
CA LEU A 88 -12.48 2.34 -1.37
C LEU A 88 -12.25 1.25 -2.41
N TYR A 89 -13.27 0.96 -3.22
CA TYR A 89 -13.23 -0.14 -4.17
C TYR A 89 -14.07 0.15 -5.41
N ASN A 90 -13.80 -0.60 -6.49
CA ASN A 90 -14.59 -0.54 -7.70
C ASN A 90 -15.46 -1.79 -7.83
N THR A 91 -16.63 -1.63 -8.44
CA THR A 91 -17.53 -2.71 -8.81
C THR A 91 -17.82 -2.65 -10.30
N GLU A 92 -17.95 -3.81 -10.92
CA GLU A 92 -18.33 -3.94 -12.34
C GLU A 92 -19.80 -4.30 -12.43
N GLY A 93 -20.60 -3.40 -13.02
CA GLY A 93 -22.01 -3.64 -13.35
C GLY A 93 -22.21 -3.78 -14.85
N THR A 94 -23.37 -4.31 -15.26
CA THR A 94 -23.74 -4.45 -16.68
C THR A 94 -23.91 -3.10 -17.36
N ASP A 95 -24.43 -2.11 -16.64
CA ASP A 95 -24.80 -0.80 -17.21
C ASP A 95 -23.79 0.29 -16.85
N ALA A 96 -23.16 0.17 -15.68
CA ALA A 96 -22.15 1.12 -15.21
C ALA A 96 -21.17 0.44 -14.24
N TRP A 97 -19.94 0.89 -14.30
CA TRP A 97 -18.95 0.62 -13.27
C TRP A 97 -19.04 1.70 -12.20
N GLN A 98 -18.83 1.35 -10.95
CA GLN A 98 -18.93 2.29 -9.85
C GLN A 98 -17.68 2.24 -8.94
N CYS A 99 -17.20 3.42 -8.56
CA CYS A 99 -16.29 3.57 -7.43
C CYS A 99 -17.13 3.78 -6.17
N ARG A 100 -16.87 2.99 -5.13
CA ARG A 100 -17.63 2.95 -3.89
C ARG A 100 -16.74 3.09 -2.69
N LEU A 101 -17.25 3.72 -1.66
CA LEU A 101 -16.66 3.79 -0.35
C LEU A 101 -17.58 3.11 0.65
N SER A 102 -17.06 2.17 1.43
CA SER A 102 -17.82 1.47 2.46
C SER A 102 -17.09 1.44 3.78
N LEU A 103 -17.85 1.52 4.87
CA LEU A 103 -17.35 1.31 6.23
C LEU A 103 -17.77 -0.10 6.70
N PHE A 104 -16.80 -0.85 7.19
CA PHE A 104 -16.99 -2.17 7.78
C PHE A 104 -16.76 -2.11 9.27
N SER A 105 -17.67 -2.71 10.05
CA SER A 105 -17.45 -2.92 11.48
C SER A 105 -16.24 -3.83 11.74
N PRO A 106 -15.69 -3.86 12.95
CA PRO A 106 -14.61 -4.80 13.31
C PRO A 106 -14.97 -6.29 13.10
N SER A 107 -16.26 -6.62 13.03
CA SER A 107 -16.75 -7.97 12.70
C SER A 107 -16.89 -8.25 11.20
N GLY A 108 -16.54 -7.30 10.34
CA GLY A 108 -16.57 -7.43 8.88
C GLY A 108 -17.91 -7.17 8.21
N ASN A 109 -18.91 -6.67 8.95
CA ASN A 109 -20.20 -6.30 8.36
C ASN A 109 -20.15 -4.88 7.81
N GLU A 110 -20.60 -4.69 6.56
CA GLU A 110 -20.76 -3.38 5.96
C GLU A 110 -21.85 -2.57 6.69
N THR A 111 -21.47 -1.42 7.24
CA THR A 111 -22.37 -0.57 8.04
C THR A 111 -23.06 0.48 7.20
N TRP A 112 -22.34 1.04 6.25
CA TRP A 112 -22.87 1.95 5.24
C TRP A 112 -22.00 1.93 3.96
N GLN A 113 -22.59 2.42 2.87
CA GLN A 113 -21.95 2.52 1.57
C GLN A 113 -22.28 3.87 0.91
N TYR A 114 -21.32 4.41 0.18
CA TYR A 114 -21.46 5.63 -0.61
C TYR A 114 -20.94 5.40 -2.03
N VAL A 115 -21.74 5.72 -3.04
CA VAL A 115 -21.30 5.71 -4.45
C VAL A 115 -20.56 7.01 -4.72
N VAL A 116 -19.26 6.90 -4.92
CA VAL A 116 -18.36 8.04 -5.15
C VAL A 116 -18.54 8.56 -6.57
N SER A 117 -18.51 7.65 -7.56
CA SER A 117 -18.67 7.96 -8.97
C SER A 117 -19.18 6.76 -9.76
N GLU A 118 -19.79 7.07 -10.90
CA GLU A 118 -20.23 6.09 -11.91
C GLU A 118 -19.58 6.42 -13.24
N TYR A 119 -19.20 5.41 -14.00
CA TYR A 119 -18.59 5.58 -15.32
C TYR A 119 -18.98 4.43 -16.26
N ALA A 120 -19.05 4.75 -17.56
CA ALA A 120 -19.42 3.77 -18.57
C ALA A 120 -18.35 2.68 -18.70
N PRO A 121 -18.72 1.39 -18.85
CA PRO A 121 -17.79 0.28 -18.99
C PRO A 121 -16.75 0.48 -20.10
N ASP A 122 -17.15 1.12 -21.20
CA ASP A 122 -16.32 1.36 -22.38
C ASP A 122 -15.42 2.61 -22.26
N SER A 123 -15.55 3.38 -21.20
CA SER A 123 -14.78 4.64 -21.06
C SER A 123 -13.28 4.41 -20.96
N GLY A 124 -12.84 3.22 -20.55
CA GLY A 124 -11.44 2.86 -20.33
C GLY A 124 -10.78 3.66 -19.19
N TYR A 125 -11.58 4.43 -18.46
CA TYR A 125 -11.16 5.31 -17.37
C TYR A 125 -12.07 5.12 -16.17
N GLY A 126 -11.50 4.65 -15.08
CA GLY A 126 -12.08 4.87 -13.78
C GLY A 126 -11.84 6.30 -13.34
N SER A 127 -12.72 6.88 -12.55
CA SER A 127 -12.44 8.14 -11.87
C SER A 127 -11.24 7.91 -10.95
N ALA A 128 -10.23 8.77 -11.04
CA ALA A 128 -9.23 8.86 -9.99
C ALA A 128 -9.93 9.44 -8.75
N VAL A 129 -9.81 8.75 -7.64
CA VAL A 129 -10.37 9.18 -6.36
C VAL A 129 -9.24 9.25 -5.35
N ASP A 130 -9.07 10.44 -4.78
CA ASP A 130 -8.21 10.63 -3.62
C ASP A 130 -9.08 10.60 -2.36
N LEU A 131 -8.77 9.71 -1.44
CA LEU A 131 -9.47 9.53 -0.18
C LEU A 131 -8.59 10.03 0.97
N PHE A 132 -9.11 10.96 1.75
CA PHE A 132 -8.44 11.51 2.92
C PHE A 132 -9.33 11.37 4.16
N VAL A 133 -8.69 11.12 5.29
CA VAL A 133 -9.36 11.08 6.58
C VAL A 133 -8.69 12.07 7.52
N SER A 134 -9.44 12.99 8.10
CA SER A 134 -8.93 13.95 9.07
C SER A 134 -9.90 14.09 10.24
N GLY A 135 -9.54 13.53 11.38
CA GLY A 135 -10.36 13.52 12.58
C GLY A 135 -11.74 12.88 12.36
N SER A 136 -12.80 13.67 12.37
CA SER A 136 -14.18 13.20 12.17
C SER A 136 -14.68 13.25 10.75
N GLU A 137 -13.85 13.68 9.81
CA GLU A 137 -14.25 13.93 8.41
C GLU A 137 -13.50 12.99 7.45
N ILE A 138 -14.25 12.51 6.45
CA ILE A 138 -13.77 11.72 5.33
C ILE A 138 -13.95 12.60 4.09
N THR A 139 -12.87 12.92 3.40
CA THR A 139 -12.89 13.73 2.18
C THR A 139 -12.58 12.85 0.97
N LEU A 140 -13.41 12.97 -0.06
CA LEU A 140 -13.26 12.31 -1.34
C LEU A 140 -13.12 13.37 -2.42
N ASP A 141 -12.00 13.38 -3.11
CA ASP A 141 -11.76 14.19 -4.30
C ASP A 141 -11.82 13.30 -5.53
N THR A 142 -12.88 13.47 -6.34
CA THR A 142 -13.16 12.65 -7.52
C THR A 142 -12.90 13.45 -8.78
N TYR A 143 -11.96 12.98 -9.60
CA TYR A 143 -11.58 13.62 -10.87
C TYR A 143 -12.37 12.98 -12.02
N GLU A 144 -13.26 13.76 -12.65
CA GLU A 144 -14.17 13.28 -13.69
C GLU A 144 -13.57 13.37 -15.10
N THR A 145 -12.45 14.07 -15.28
CA THR A 145 -11.84 14.31 -16.60
C THR A 145 -10.37 13.93 -16.65
N ARG A 146 -9.92 13.54 -17.84
CA ARG A 146 -8.48 13.29 -18.13
C ARG A 146 -7.58 14.48 -17.83
N GLU A 147 -8.11 15.68 -18.00
CA GLU A 147 -7.33 16.92 -17.88
C GLU A 147 -7.17 17.35 -16.42
N GLN A 148 -7.89 16.67 -15.49
CA GLN A 148 -7.86 16.99 -14.05
C GLN A 148 -7.99 18.51 -13.76
N THR A 149 -8.81 19.20 -14.58
CA THR A 149 -9.02 20.64 -14.46
C THR A 149 -10.05 20.98 -13.38
N ALA A 150 -10.83 20.00 -12.96
CA ALA A 150 -11.79 20.11 -11.88
C ALA A 150 -11.96 18.75 -11.17
N TYR A 151 -12.34 18.81 -9.90
CA TYR A 151 -12.72 17.62 -9.14
C TYR A 151 -13.98 17.89 -8.33
N CYS A 152 -14.69 16.81 -8.00
CA CYS A 152 -15.82 16.86 -7.08
C CYS A 152 -15.32 16.52 -5.68
N GLU A 153 -15.33 17.49 -4.77
CA GLU A 153 -15.05 17.26 -3.35
C GLU A 153 -16.33 16.84 -2.63
N ALA A 154 -16.32 15.68 -2.01
CA ALA A 154 -17.36 15.24 -1.09
C ALA A 154 -16.78 15.09 0.32
N ILE A 155 -17.43 15.67 1.32
CA ILE A 155 -17.05 15.55 2.72
C ILE A 155 -18.14 14.76 3.44
N LEU A 156 -17.74 13.62 4.04
CA LEU A 156 -18.61 12.75 4.80
C LEU A 156 -18.16 12.69 6.26
N THR A 157 -19.08 12.29 7.12
CA THR A 157 -18.77 11.86 8.50
C THR A 157 -18.66 10.33 8.59
N TRP A 158 -18.10 9.83 9.68
CA TRP A 158 -17.94 8.39 9.91
C TRP A 158 -19.25 7.59 9.92
N ASP A 159 -20.40 8.24 10.08
CA ASP A 159 -21.72 7.62 9.95
C ASP A 159 -22.23 7.57 8.49
N GLY A 160 -21.42 7.98 7.51
CA GLY A 160 -21.77 8.00 6.10
C GLY A 160 -22.58 9.22 5.65
N THR A 161 -22.86 10.19 6.55
CA THR A 161 -23.62 11.39 6.20
C THR A 161 -22.77 12.35 5.37
N VAL A 162 -23.25 12.69 4.17
CA VAL A 162 -22.61 13.70 3.31
C VAL A 162 -22.88 15.08 3.86
N ARG A 163 -21.86 15.76 4.38
CA ARG A 163 -21.95 17.13 4.88
C ARG A 163 -21.85 18.19 3.79
N LYS A 164 -21.02 17.91 2.79
CA LYS A 164 -20.74 18.87 1.72
C LYS A 164 -20.41 18.15 0.43
N LYS A 165 -20.87 18.69 -0.68
CA LYS A 165 -20.48 18.28 -2.02
C LYS A 165 -20.34 19.52 -2.88
N LYS A 166 -19.21 19.71 -3.55
CA LYS A 166 -18.95 20.85 -4.44
C LYS A 166 -17.98 20.46 -5.55
N THR A 167 -18.10 21.13 -6.69
CA THR A 167 -17.08 21.07 -7.75
C THR A 167 -16.03 22.15 -7.49
N VAL A 168 -14.76 21.75 -7.50
CA VAL A 168 -13.61 22.62 -7.31
C VAL A 168 -12.83 22.65 -8.62
N ARG A 169 -12.57 23.84 -9.15
CA ARG A 169 -11.66 24.00 -10.28
C ARG A 169 -10.23 23.93 -9.78
N VAL A 170 -9.43 23.09 -10.43
CA VAL A 170 -8.01 22.97 -10.11
C VAL A 170 -7.26 24.08 -10.82
N THR A 171 -6.61 24.95 -10.07
CA THR A 171 -5.57 25.86 -10.58
C THR A 171 -4.22 25.17 -10.34
N ASP A 172 -3.19 25.53 -11.08
CA ASP A 172 -1.86 24.92 -10.93
C ASP A 172 -1.33 25.04 -9.48
N ASP A 173 -1.67 26.13 -8.80
CA ASP A 173 -1.29 26.36 -7.39
C ASP A 173 -2.07 25.48 -6.39
N MET A 174 -3.14 24.83 -6.82
CA MET A 174 -4.00 23.99 -5.95
C MET A 174 -3.74 22.49 -6.11
N ARG A 175 -2.85 22.09 -7.02
CA ARG A 175 -2.47 20.68 -7.16
C ARG A 175 -1.64 20.26 -5.96
N GLN A 176 -2.32 19.66 -4.98
CA GLN A 176 -1.70 19.12 -3.79
C GLN A 176 -2.25 17.71 -3.54
N ARG A 177 -1.41 16.86 -3.00
CA ARG A 177 -1.81 15.58 -2.41
C ARG A 177 -1.69 15.67 -0.90
N ILE A 178 -2.67 15.13 -0.20
CA ILE A 178 -2.66 15.08 1.27
C ILE A 178 -2.49 13.63 1.69
N HIS A 179 -1.47 13.39 2.51
CA HIS A 179 -1.28 12.13 3.21
C HIS A 179 -1.61 12.37 4.67
N ASP A 180 -2.56 11.61 5.20
CA ASP A 180 -3.01 11.76 6.60
C ASP A 180 -2.62 10.53 7.42
N PHE A 181 -1.72 10.74 8.37
CA PHE A 181 -1.24 9.73 9.30
C PHE A 181 -1.82 9.99 10.70
N PRO A 182 -1.78 9.04 11.63
CA PRO A 182 -2.27 9.24 13.00
C PRO A 182 -1.72 10.50 13.68
N LEU A 183 -0.42 10.77 13.58
CA LEU A 183 0.24 11.90 14.24
C LEU A 183 0.57 13.06 13.29
N TYR A 184 0.56 12.85 11.97
CA TYR A 184 1.01 13.83 11.00
C TYR A 184 0.03 14.01 9.87
N THR A 185 0.04 15.22 9.28
CA THR A 185 -0.56 15.50 7.97
C THR A 185 0.55 16.00 7.04
N VAL A 186 0.65 15.45 5.85
CA VAL A 186 1.60 15.88 4.82
C VAL A 186 0.81 16.47 3.66
N LYS A 187 1.15 17.69 3.26
CA LYS A 187 0.64 18.34 2.05
C LYS A 187 1.75 18.44 1.02
N GLU A 188 1.64 17.63 0.00
CA GLU A 188 2.57 17.58 -1.13
C GLU A 188 2.11 18.59 -2.20
N PHE A 189 3.01 19.49 -2.62
CA PHE A 189 2.76 20.53 -3.62
C PHE A 189 3.49 20.20 -4.91
N PHE A 190 2.77 19.74 -5.92
CA PHE A 190 3.37 19.28 -7.18
C PHE A 190 4.08 20.37 -7.99
N THR A 191 3.62 21.64 -7.86
CA THR A 191 4.19 22.75 -8.63
C THR A 191 5.57 23.19 -8.15
N ASN A 192 5.90 22.92 -6.88
CA ASN A 192 7.11 23.47 -6.24
C ASN A 192 8.08 22.36 -5.83
N ALA A 193 7.76 21.09 -6.08
CA ALA A 193 8.52 19.94 -5.60
C ALA A 193 8.79 20.02 -4.06
N ARG A 194 7.75 20.31 -3.29
CA ARG A 194 7.81 20.49 -1.82
C ARG A 194 6.67 19.77 -1.12
N ALA A 195 6.89 19.45 0.14
CA ALA A 195 5.81 19.06 1.03
C ALA A 195 5.86 19.80 2.36
N GLN A 196 4.69 20.15 2.88
CA GLN A 196 4.53 20.64 4.24
C GLN A 196 4.13 19.48 5.15
N ILE A 197 4.91 19.24 6.17
CA ILE A 197 4.60 18.28 7.22
C ILE A 197 4.07 19.05 8.42
N LEU A 198 2.97 18.59 9.00
CA LEU A 198 2.36 19.13 10.21
C LEU A 198 2.20 18.02 11.25
N CYS A 199 2.79 18.16 12.42
CA CYS A 199 2.50 17.33 13.57
C CYS A 199 1.17 17.77 14.20
N LYS A 200 0.17 16.90 14.24
CA LYS A 200 -1.18 17.20 14.73
C LYS A 200 -1.22 17.47 16.23
N GLN A 201 -0.37 16.82 17.00
CA GLN A 201 -0.35 16.95 18.46
C GLN A 201 0.28 18.27 18.91
N THR A 202 1.39 18.66 18.32
CA THR A 202 2.17 19.82 18.75
C THR A 202 1.92 21.08 17.92
N GLY A 203 1.29 20.95 16.75
CA GLY A 203 1.11 22.01 15.77
C GLY A 203 2.41 22.46 15.10
N LYS A 204 3.52 21.77 15.35
CA LYS A 204 4.79 22.05 14.68
C LYS A 204 4.74 21.64 13.23
N SER A 205 5.35 22.43 12.37
CA SER A 205 5.41 22.13 10.93
C SER A 205 6.80 22.36 10.37
N ALA A 206 7.15 21.58 9.36
CA ALA A 206 8.34 21.75 8.55
C ALA A 206 7.97 21.76 7.07
N MET A 207 8.76 22.46 6.26
CA MET A 207 8.69 22.39 4.81
C MET A 207 9.91 21.57 4.34
N ILE A 208 9.66 20.56 3.51
CA ILE A 208 10.69 19.73 2.92
C ILE A 208 10.71 19.92 1.41
N ASP A 209 11.90 19.86 0.81
CA ASP A 209 12.05 19.77 -0.63
C ASP A 209 11.90 18.32 -1.06
N ILE A 210 11.12 18.09 -2.11
CA ILE A 210 10.94 16.77 -2.72
C ILE A 210 11.65 16.86 -4.08
N PRO A 211 12.86 16.35 -4.26
CA PRO A 211 13.49 16.30 -5.56
C PRO A 211 12.61 15.51 -6.54
N ASN A 212 12.90 15.55 -7.82
CA ASN A 212 12.04 15.10 -8.93
C ASN A 212 11.55 13.63 -8.87
N GLY A 213 11.87 12.91 -7.79
CA GLY A 213 11.39 11.56 -7.51
C GLY A 213 9.97 11.52 -6.95
N PHE A 214 9.39 10.33 -6.87
CA PHE A 214 8.11 10.09 -6.19
C PHE A 214 8.40 9.87 -4.71
N PRO A 215 8.01 10.79 -3.81
CA PRO A 215 8.23 10.62 -2.39
C PRO A 215 7.33 9.51 -1.85
N THR A 216 7.87 8.70 -0.97
CA THR A 216 7.10 7.74 -0.17
C THR A 216 7.11 8.23 1.28
N PHE A 217 5.92 8.44 1.82
CA PHE A 217 5.75 8.85 3.21
C PHE A 217 5.29 7.67 4.05
N ALA A 218 5.82 7.56 5.26
CA ALA A 218 5.37 6.61 6.27
C ALA A 218 5.46 7.23 7.66
N GLN A 219 4.50 6.91 8.52
CA GLN A 219 4.65 7.14 9.96
C GLN A 219 5.08 5.84 10.61
N ILE A 220 6.20 5.88 11.34
CA ILE A 220 6.73 4.75 12.11
C ILE A 220 6.91 5.21 13.54
N GLY A 221 6.12 4.66 14.45
CA GLY A 221 6.06 5.16 15.82
C GLY A 221 5.75 6.66 15.85
N ASP A 222 6.63 7.43 16.48
CA ASP A 222 6.49 8.89 16.66
C ASP A 222 7.13 9.71 15.52
N LEU A 223 7.69 9.06 14.52
CA LEU A 223 8.41 9.71 13.43
C LEU A 223 7.58 9.71 12.15
N LEU A 224 7.66 10.80 11.39
CA LEU A 224 7.29 10.81 9.98
C LEU A 224 8.55 10.72 9.13
N ILE A 225 8.54 9.81 8.18
CA ILE A 225 9.64 9.54 7.28
C ILE A 225 9.18 9.83 5.86
N CYS A 226 9.97 10.61 5.13
CA CYS A 226 9.86 10.79 3.70
C CYS A 226 11.10 10.19 3.06
N ALA A 227 10.94 9.20 2.20
CA ALA A 227 12.01 8.65 1.39
C ALA A 227 11.82 9.05 -0.07
N THR A 228 12.90 9.49 -0.71
CA THR A 228 12.96 9.78 -2.15
C THR A 228 14.09 9.00 -2.78
N VAL A 229 13.86 8.54 -4.00
CA VAL A 229 14.88 7.87 -4.82
C VAL A 229 14.99 8.65 -6.12
N GLU A 230 16.18 9.14 -6.44
CA GLU A 230 16.47 9.86 -7.67
C GLU A 230 17.79 9.34 -8.25
N ASP A 231 17.74 8.70 -9.41
CA ASP A 231 18.86 8.03 -10.03
C ASP A 231 19.53 7.02 -9.06
N ASP A 232 20.75 7.32 -8.61
CA ASP A 232 21.54 6.52 -7.68
C ASP A 232 21.49 7.02 -6.22
N LEU A 233 20.77 8.12 -5.97
CA LEU A 233 20.67 8.77 -4.67
C LEU A 233 19.40 8.40 -3.96
N VAL A 234 19.53 8.01 -2.70
CA VAL A 234 18.41 7.84 -1.77
C VAL A 234 18.52 8.89 -0.68
N ALA A 235 17.44 9.62 -0.44
CA ALA A 235 17.36 10.58 0.63
C ALA A 235 16.20 10.28 1.58
N PHE A 236 16.49 10.35 2.86
CA PHE A 236 15.50 10.25 3.94
C PHE A 236 15.39 11.59 4.65
N GLN A 237 14.16 12.07 4.79
CA GLN A 237 13.84 13.22 5.61
C GLN A 237 12.94 12.73 6.75
N VAL A 238 13.42 12.90 7.99
CA VAL A 238 12.77 12.34 9.18
C VAL A 238 12.39 13.49 10.10
N MET A 239 11.10 13.60 10.42
CA MET A 239 10.57 14.62 11.32
C MET A 239 10.04 13.99 12.61
N ASP A 240 10.45 14.52 13.76
CA ASP A 240 9.89 14.16 15.06
C ASP A 240 8.68 15.05 15.46
N GLN A 241 8.02 14.73 16.56
CA GLN A 241 6.88 15.48 17.08
C GLN A 241 7.23 16.93 17.49
N GLN A 242 8.50 17.22 17.81
CA GLN A 242 8.99 18.53 18.15
C GLN A 242 9.23 19.41 16.93
N GLY A 243 9.10 18.84 15.72
CA GLY A 243 9.33 19.51 14.45
C GLY A 243 10.79 19.56 14.04
N ASN A 244 11.67 18.80 14.71
CA ASN A 244 13.05 18.65 14.28
C ASN A 244 13.09 17.80 13.02
N LEU A 245 13.77 18.32 12.00
CA LEU A 245 13.95 17.65 10.71
C LEU A 245 15.39 17.18 10.59
N ARG A 246 15.59 15.91 10.25
CA ARG A 246 16.87 15.32 9.88
C ARG A 246 16.86 15.02 8.40
N PHE A 247 17.98 15.21 7.74
CA PHE A 247 18.21 14.87 6.35
C PHE A 247 19.39 13.91 6.26
N ILE A 248 19.17 12.75 5.67
CA ILE A 248 20.16 11.69 5.56
C ILE A 248 20.12 11.20 4.11
N GLU A 249 21.26 11.24 3.44
CA GLU A 249 21.36 10.81 2.03
C GLU A 249 22.52 9.84 1.83
N GLY A 250 22.42 9.03 0.81
CA GLY A 250 23.47 8.11 0.44
C GLY A 250 23.26 7.54 -0.96
N ASN A 251 24.35 7.06 -1.54
CA ASN A 251 24.35 6.43 -2.86
C ASN A 251 24.34 4.91 -2.68
N ALA A 252 23.53 4.21 -3.46
CA ALA A 252 23.47 2.76 -3.47
C ALA A 252 23.50 2.15 -4.88
N GLY A 253 23.87 2.96 -5.89
CA GLY A 253 23.90 2.58 -7.31
C GLY A 253 22.57 2.80 -8.02
N ASP A 254 22.58 2.68 -9.34
CA ASP A 254 21.44 2.92 -10.21
C ASP A 254 20.33 1.86 -10.04
N GLY A 255 19.12 2.18 -10.50
CA GLY A 255 18.02 1.24 -10.59
C GLY A 255 17.40 0.85 -9.23
N LEU A 256 17.52 1.73 -8.24
CA LEU A 256 16.90 1.52 -6.92
C LEU A 256 15.41 1.80 -6.94
N GLU A 257 14.65 0.96 -6.24
CA GLU A 257 13.23 1.15 -5.98
C GLU A 257 12.91 0.81 -4.53
N LEU A 258 12.29 1.74 -3.79
CA LEU A 258 11.78 1.48 -2.46
C LEU A 258 10.53 0.60 -2.53
N LYS A 259 10.52 -0.53 -1.84
CA LYS A 259 9.38 -1.46 -1.79
C LYS A 259 8.51 -1.24 -0.56
N CYS A 260 9.10 -1.15 0.62
CA CYS A 260 8.36 -0.88 1.85
C CYS A 260 9.30 -0.44 2.99
N PHE A 261 8.70 0.16 4.02
CA PHE A 261 9.35 0.34 5.31
C PHE A 261 9.09 -0.89 6.19
N ALA A 262 10.12 -1.35 6.90
CA ALA A 262 10.00 -2.48 7.84
C ALA A 262 9.68 -2.01 9.27
N GLY A 263 10.18 -0.84 9.67
CA GLY A 263 9.96 -0.31 11.01
C GLY A 263 11.18 0.43 11.56
N ILE A 264 11.15 0.66 12.87
CA ILE A 264 12.24 1.30 13.61
C ILE A 264 12.67 0.43 14.79
N ARG A 265 13.98 0.35 15.04
CA ARG A 265 14.57 -0.28 16.22
C ARG A 265 15.90 0.37 16.54
N ASP A 266 16.14 0.63 17.83
CA ASP A 266 17.42 1.16 18.34
C ASP A 266 17.88 2.41 17.56
N GLN A 267 16.96 3.36 17.32
CA GLN A 267 17.18 4.59 16.52
C GLN A 267 17.57 4.32 15.06
N LYS A 268 17.36 3.12 14.54
CA LYS A 268 17.56 2.78 13.13
C LYS A 268 16.23 2.54 12.44
N VAL A 269 16.01 3.21 11.30
CA VAL A 269 14.89 2.97 10.39
C VAL A 269 15.33 1.94 9.36
N TYR A 270 14.51 0.91 9.16
CA TYR A 270 14.76 -0.17 8.21
C TYR A 270 13.80 -0.08 7.04
N SER A 271 14.33 -0.13 5.83
CA SER A 271 13.56 -0.04 4.58
C SER A 271 14.05 -1.07 3.58
N LEU A 272 13.13 -1.65 2.83
CA LEU A 272 13.42 -2.65 1.81
C LEU A 272 13.44 -2.00 0.43
N PHE A 273 14.51 -2.26 -0.30
CA PHE A 273 14.71 -1.81 -1.66
C PHE A 273 14.96 -2.98 -2.60
N THR A 274 14.76 -2.72 -3.87
CA THR A 274 15.33 -3.53 -4.95
C THR A 274 16.28 -2.69 -5.76
N ARG A 275 17.28 -3.34 -6.34
CA ARG A 275 18.20 -2.76 -7.32
C ARG A 275 18.26 -3.64 -8.55
N GLU A 276 18.08 -3.03 -9.72
CA GLU A 276 18.22 -3.70 -11.00
C GLU A 276 19.51 -3.23 -11.67
N ASP A 277 20.58 -4.04 -11.53
CA ASP A 277 21.87 -3.81 -12.16
C ASP A 277 22.21 -5.04 -13.03
N ASP A 278 23.23 -5.83 -12.74
CA ASP A 278 23.56 -7.09 -13.43
C ASP A 278 22.62 -8.27 -13.05
N GLY A 279 21.45 -7.96 -12.52
CA GLY A 279 20.41 -8.83 -12.01
C GLY A 279 19.67 -8.16 -10.85
N LEU A 280 18.47 -8.68 -10.54
CA LEU A 280 17.68 -8.11 -9.47
C LEU A 280 18.24 -8.52 -8.10
N GLN A 281 18.52 -7.52 -7.26
CA GLN A 281 18.98 -7.69 -5.89
C GLN A 281 17.97 -7.08 -4.90
N TRP A 282 17.82 -7.73 -3.76
CA TRP A 282 17.07 -7.20 -2.63
C TRP A 282 18.03 -6.60 -1.61
N LEU A 283 17.79 -5.37 -1.24
CA LEU A 283 18.64 -4.59 -0.34
C LEU A 283 17.84 -4.11 0.87
N LEU A 284 18.39 -4.34 2.05
CA LEU A 284 17.94 -3.72 3.29
C LEU A 284 18.77 -2.46 3.51
N CYS A 285 18.10 -1.31 3.57
CA CYS A 285 18.69 -0.06 4.01
C CYS A 285 18.42 0.13 5.50
N SER A 286 19.44 0.35 6.29
CA SER A 286 19.34 0.83 7.66
C SER A 286 19.82 2.27 7.77
N VAL A 287 18.95 3.14 8.27
CA VAL A 287 19.20 4.57 8.46
C VAL A 287 19.42 4.81 9.94
N ASP A 288 20.66 5.08 10.34
CA ASP A 288 20.98 5.44 11.71
C ASP A 288 20.64 6.90 11.97
N LEU A 289 19.65 7.14 12.85
CA LEU A 289 19.19 8.48 13.16
C LEU A 289 20.12 9.26 14.09
N ASP A 290 20.97 8.61 14.87
CA ASP A 290 21.90 9.27 15.78
C ASP A 290 23.18 9.67 15.05
N GLU A 291 23.67 8.80 14.16
CA GLU A 291 24.88 9.02 13.38
C GLU A 291 24.64 9.72 12.04
N ASN A 292 23.38 9.78 11.58
CA ASN A 292 22.96 10.26 10.27
C ASN A 292 23.67 9.53 9.12
N THR A 293 23.71 8.20 9.20
CA THR A 293 24.37 7.34 8.21
C THR A 293 23.41 6.33 7.60
N LEU A 294 23.72 5.85 6.40
CA LEU A 294 23.04 4.78 5.68
C LEU A 294 23.97 3.56 5.58
N GLU A 295 23.42 2.38 5.84
CA GLU A 295 24.10 1.11 5.62
C GLU A 295 23.22 0.23 4.73
N TRP A 296 23.85 -0.45 3.77
CA TRP A 296 23.19 -1.34 2.84
C TRP A 296 23.61 -2.79 3.09
N THR A 297 22.64 -3.68 3.14
CA THR A 297 22.86 -5.13 3.28
C THR A 297 22.06 -5.86 2.24
N GLU A 298 22.71 -6.70 1.43
CA GLU A 298 22.01 -7.61 0.53
C GLU A 298 21.33 -8.71 1.33
N ILE A 299 20.07 -9.00 0.98
CA ILE A 299 19.24 -9.98 1.68
C ILE A 299 18.73 -11.07 0.74
N PRO A 300 18.61 -12.33 1.24
CA PRO A 300 18.31 -13.49 0.41
C PRO A 300 16.81 -13.66 0.14
N LEU A 301 16.15 -12.63 -0.41
CA LEU A 301 14.78 -12.74 -0.86
C LEU A 301 14.71 -13.30 -2.30
N ASN A 302 13.55 -13.89 -2.64
CA ASN A 302 13.38 -14.44 -3.98
C ASN A 302 13.30 -13.32 -5.04
N PRO A 303 14.25 -13.23 -5.98
CA PRO A 303 14.27 -12.19 -7.01
C PRO A 303 13.11 -12.31 -8.00
N ASP A 304 12.57 -13.52 -8.24
CA ASP A 304 11.46 -13.73 -9.17
C ASP A 304 10.15 -13.11 -8.67
N LEU A 305 10.07 -12.75 -7.39
CA LEU A 305 8.87 -12.18 -6.76
C LEU A 305 8.88 -10.66 -6.65
N VAL A 306 9.81 -9.97 -7.28
CA VAL A 306 9.93 -8.50 -7.21
C VAL A 306 8.71 -7.74 -7.73
N TRP A 307 8.02 -8.32 -8.69
CA TRP A 307 6.84 -7.69 -9.34
C TRP A 307 5.56 -7.82 -8.53
N TYR A 308 5.58 -8.59 -7.46
CA TYR A 308 4.44 -8.80 -6.57
C TYR A 308 4.53 -7.92 -5.32
N SER A 309 3.41 -7.81 -4.61
CA SER A 309 3.37 -7.03 -3.38
C SER A 309 4.31 -7.62 -2.31
N THR A 310 5.00 -6.74 -1.62
CA THR A 310 5.95 -7.09 -0.56
C THR A 310 5.64 -6.23 0.66
N ALA A 311 5.77 -6.82 1.85
CA ALA A 311 5.67 -6.12 3.12
C ALA A 311 6.77 -6.58 4.07
N ALA A 312 7.04 -5.78 5.10
CA ALA A 312 7.99 -6.13 6.13
C ALA A 312 7.52 -5.66 7.51
N THR A 313 8.01 -6.31 8.56
CA THR A 313 7.81 -5.88 9.96
C THR A 313 8.98 -6.29 10.83
N ILE A 314 9.21 -5.53 11.89
CA ILE A 314 10.25 -5.83 12.88
C ILE A 314 9.64 -6.65 14.02
N ILE A 315 10.32 -7.73 14.38
CA ILE A 315 10.04 -8.52 15.59
C ILE A 315 11.27 -8.52 16.50
N PRO A 316 11.17 -8.95 17.77
CA PRO A 316 12.32 -8.94 18.69
C PRO A 316 13.56 -9.65 18.14
N ASP A 317 13.38 -10.73 17.37
CA ASP A 317 14.46 -11.59 16.87
C ASP A 317 15.05 -11.14 15.52
N GLY A 318 14.38 -10.23 14.78
CA GLY A 318 14.83 -9.82 13.46
C GLY A 318 13.79 -9.02 12.66
N ILE A 319 13.95 -9.04 11.34
CA ILE A 319 13.04 -8.44 10.40
C ILE A 319 12.37 -9.56 9.60
N VAL A 320 11.06 -9.55 9.54
CA VAL A 320 10.27 -10.49 8.73
C VAL A 320 9.85 -9.78 7.44
N PHE A 321 10.22 -10.35 6.32
CA PHE A 321 9.78 -9.95 5.00
C PHE A 321 8.73 -10.94 4.51
N VAL A 322 7.74 -10.44 3.80
CA VAL A 322 6.71 -11.25 3.17
C VAL A 322 6.63 -10.88 1.69
N GLN A 323 6.74 -11.89 0.83
CA GLN A 323 6.59 -11.76 -0.61
C GLN A 323 5.39 -12.59 -1.07
N HIS A 324 4.54 -12.01 -1.91
CA HIS A 324 3.41 -12.70 -2.50
C HIS A 324 3.79 -13.25 -3.88
N ASP A 325 3.56 -14.55 -4.10
CA ASP A 325 3.63 -15.20 -5.41
C ASP A 325 2.21 -15.33 -5.96
N GLY A 326 1.84 -14.43 -6.85
CA GLY A 326 0.51 -14.39 -7.46
C GLY A 326 0.25 -15.56 -8.45
N GLU A 327 1.29 -16.22 -8.95
CA GLU A 327 1.14 -17.37 -9.85
C GLU A 327 0.87 -18.67 -9.09
N ARG A 328 1.53 -18.84 -7.93
CA ARG A 328 1.42 -20.04 -7.10
C ARG A 328 0.47 -19.89 -5.93
N TYR A 329 -0.08 -18.69 -5.72
CA TYR A 329 -0.94 -18.35 -4.57
C TYR A 329 -0.27 -18.70 -3.24
N GLN A 330 0.94 -18.21 -3.06
CA GLN A 330 1.77 -18.48 -1.88
C GLN A 330 2.34 -17.19 -1.30
N LEU A 331 2.52 -17.20 0.01
CA LEU A 331 3.28 -16.19 0.73
C LEU A 331 4.58 -16.78 1.23
N TYR A 332 5.66 -16.14 0.89
CA TYR A 332 7.00 -16.46 1.36
C TYR A 332 7.36 -15.50 2.49
N PHE A 333 7.48 -16.03 3.69
CA PHE A 333 7.96 -15.29 4.86
C PHE A 333 9.43 -15.60 5.05
N THR A 334 10.25 -14.58 5.10
CA THR A 334 11.68 -14.68 5.38
C THR A 334 11.99 -13.87 6.64
N LEU A 335 12.43 -14.52 7.70
CA LEU A 335 12.98 -13.87 8.88
C LEU A 335 14.48 -13.69 8.70
N LEU A 336 14.96 -12.46 8.67
CA LEU A 336 16.36 -12.10 8.81
C LEU A 336 16.62 -11.80 10.27
N LYS A 337 17.38 -12.66 10.97
CA LYS A 337 17.72 -12.47 12.37
C LYS A 337 18.83 -11.42 12.54
N TRP A 338 18.89 -10.81 13.71
CA TRP A 338 19.91 -9.79 14.02
C TRP A 338 21.36 -10.32 13.98
N ASP A 339 21.57 -11.63 14.04
CA ASP A 339 22.88 -12.27 13.88
C ASP A 339 23.26 -12.55 12.41
N GLY A 340 22.42 -12.11 11.45
CA GLY A 340 22.60 -12.31 10.01
C GLY A 340 22.13 -13.67 9.49
N THR A 341 21.66 -14.57 10.35
CA THR A 341 21.05 -15.83 9.90
C THR A 341 19.62 -15.62 9.43
N HIS A 342 19.08 -16.51 8.60
CA HIS A 342 17.73 -16.41 8.11
C HIS A 342 16.93 -17.71 8.27
N ALA A 343 15.61 -17.58 8.35
CA ALA A 343 14.66 -18.68 8.37
C ALA A 343 13.48 -18.36 7.45
N ASN A 344 12.95 -19.39 6.78
CA ASN A 344 11.87 -19.24 5.83
C ASN A 344 10.62 -19.99 6.28
N PHE A 345 9.45 -19.43 5.96
CA PHE A 345 8.15 -20.05 6.17
C PHE A 345 7.30 -19.83 4.92
N LEU A 346 6.57 -20.86 4.50
CA LEU A 346 5.70 -20.82 3.32
C LEU A 346 4.25 -21.04 3.76
N SER A 347 3.35 -20.16 3.30
CA SER A 347 1.93 -20.29 3.52
C SER A 347 1.18 -20.24 2.19
N SER A 348 0.19 -21.11 2.01
CA SER A 348 -0.72 -21.03 0.86
C SER A 348 -1.80 -19.99 1.14
N VAL A 349 -2.16 -19.20 0.11
CA VAL A 349 -3.28 -18.24 0.15
C VAL A 349 -4.36 -18.67 -0.86
N PRO A 350 -5.62 -18.25 -0.64
CA PRO A 350 -6.67 -18.45 -1.65
C PRO A 350 -6.29 -17.84 -3.00
N ASN A 351 -6.78 -18.44 -4.09
CA ASN A 351 -6.68 -17.86 -5.42
C ASN A 351 -7.43 -16.52 -5.44
N GLY A 352 -6.77 -15.47 -5.93
CA GLY A 352 -7.35 -14.14 -6.01
C GLY A 352 -6.31 -13.03 -5.93
N TYR A 353 -6.80 -11.84 -5.68
CA TYR A 353 -5.98 -10.65 -5.49
C TYR A 353 -5.54 -10.54 -4.04
N HIS A 354 -4.36 -10.00 -3.85
CA HIS A 354 -3.74 -9.83 -2.55
C HIS A 354 -3.08 -8.44 -2.46
N GLN A 355 -3.41 -7.68 -1.42
CA GLN A 355 -2.82 -6.37 -1.18
C GLN A 355 -2.43 -6.25 0.28
N PHE A 356 -1.15 -5.95 0.53
CA PHE A 356 -0.69 -5.59 1.87
C PHE A 356 -1.20 -4.21 2.26
N LEU A 357 -1.51 -4.07 3.53
CA LEU A 357 -1.98 -2.82 4.13
C LEU A 357 -0.85 -2.21 4.95
N ASP A 358 -0.93 -0.90 5.15
CA ASP A 358 -0.03 -0.22 6.06
C ASP A 358 -0.08 -0.87 7.45
N PRO A 359 1.06 -1.02 8.12
CA PRO A 359 1.11 -1.66 9.43
C PRO A 359 0.31 -0.85 10.44
N ARG A 360 -0.62 -1.53 11.12
CA ARG A 360 -1.38 -0.95 12.23
C ARG A 360 -0.62 -1.01 13.54
N ASP A 361 0.17 -2.04 13.68
CA ASP A 361 1.13 -2.25 14.76
C ASP A 361 2.47 -2.72 14.20
N GLU A 362 3.53 -2.56 14.99
CA GLU A 362 4.88 -2.91 14.56
C GLU A 362 5.19 -4.42 14.62
N LYS A 363 4.17 -5.27 14.85
CA LYS A 363 4.36 -6.72 15.10
C LYS A 363 3.60 -7.62 14.16
N SER A 364 2.76 -7.05 13.33
CA SER A 364 1.93 -7.83 12.42
C SER A 364 1.94 -7.28 11.00
N ILE A 365 1.73 -8.16 10.04
CA ILE A 365 1.54 -7.82 8.63
C ILE A 365 0.07 -8.07 8.30
N ARG A 366 -0.59 -7.09 7.71
CA ARG A 366 -1.99 -7.19 7.33
C ARG A 366 -2.13 -7.18 5.82
N ALA A 367 -3.10 -7.93 5.34
CA ALA A 367 -3.45 -7.96 3.93
C ALA A 367 -4.95 -8.12 3.74
N ILE A 368 -5.45 -7.60 2.62
CA ILE A 368 -6.79 -7.89 2.14
C ILE A 368 -6.71 -8.81 0.93
N LEU A 369 -7.52 -9.86 0.94
CA LEU A 369 -7.61 -10.85 -0.12
C LEU A 369 -9.02 -10.89 -0.68
N TRP A 370 -9.17 -10.87 -2.02
CA TRP A 370 -10.46 -10.99 -2.69
C TRP A 370 -10.28 -11.68 -4.05
N ASP A 371 -11.33 -12.36 -4.54
CA ASP A 371 -11.27 -13.11 -5.79
C ASP A 371 -11.78 -12.33 -7.02
N GLY A 372 -12.27 -11.10 -6.82
CA GLY A 372 -12.82 -10.26 -7.89
C GLY A 372 -14.22 -10.67 -8.37
N VAL A 373 -14.82 -11.69 -7.78
CA VAL A 373 -16.10 -12.26 -8.20
C VAL A 373 -17.11 -12.34 -7.05
N SER A 374 -16.67 -12.78 -5.88
CA SER A 374 -17.55 -12.90 -4.70
C SER A 374 -17.79 -11.55 -4.03
N ASP A 375 -18.88 -11.47 -3.29
CA ASP A 375 -19.21 -10.33 -2.45
C ASP A 375 -18.44 -10.31 -1.13
N CYS A 376 -17.38 -11.10 -1.03
CA CYS A 376 -16.57 -11.24 0.17
C CYS A 376 -15.09 -10.96 -0.10
N ALA A 377 -14.43 -10.31 0.87
CA ALA A 377 -12.99 -10.26 0.96
C ALA A 377 -12.55 -10.71 2.36
N SER A 378 -11.32 -11.15 2.49
CA SER A 378 -10.73 -11.52 3.79
C SER A 378 -9.69 -10.50 4.20
N LEU A 379 -9.89 -9.83 5.33
CA LEU A 379 -8.84 -9.09 6.02
C LEU A 379 -8.04 -10.08 6.86
N VAL A 380 -6.79 -10.30 6.50
CA VAL A 380 -5.92 -11.27 7.16
C VAL A 380 -4.81 -10.54 7.91
N THR A 381 -4.57 -10.97 9.13
CA THR A 381 -3.45 -10.53 9.96
C THR A 381 -2.50 -11.70 10.17
N TYR A 382 -1.26 -11.51 9.77
CA TYR A 382 -0.15 -12.45 9.94
C TYR A 382 0.72 -11.97 11.11
N THR A 383 0.86 -12.80 12.14
CA THR A 383 1.68 -12.49 13.31
C THR A 383 2.86 -13.45 13.36
N PRO A 384 4.04 -13.01 12.89
CA PRO A 384 5.25 -13.81 12.96
C PRO A 384 5.78 -13.89 14.38
N THR A 385 6.26 -15.04 14.79
CA THR A 385 6.84 -15.31 16.11
C THR A 385 8.05 -16.23 16.01
N CYS A 386 9.04 -16.01 16.88
CA CYS A 386 10.09 -16.99 17.14
C CYS A 386 9.80 -17.69 18.46
N GLY A 387 9.80 -19.04 18.45
CA GLY A 387 9.70 -19.83 19.67
C GLY A 387 10.89 -19.56 20.57
N ALA A 388 10.66 -19.37 21.88
CA ALA A 388 11.74 -19.35 22.85
C ALA A 388 12.54 -20.66 22.74
N ARG A 389 13.86 -20.54 22.58
CA ARG A 389 14.79 -21.68 22.67
C ARG A 389 14.91 -22.17 24.11
#